data_693e7c52379b69252d2d904bcc7ea666
#
_entry.id   693e7c52379b69252d2d904bcc7ea666
#
_cell.length_a   1.000
_cell.length_b   1.000
_cell.length_c   1.000
_cell.angle_alpha   90.00
_cell.angle_beta   90.00
_cell.angle_gamma   90.00
#
_symmetry.space_group_name_H-M   'P 1'
#
loop_
_entity.id
_entity.type
_entity.pdbx_description
1 polymer ?
#
loop_
_entity_poly.entity_id
_entity_poly.type
_entity_poly.pdbx_seq_one_letter_code
_entity_poly.pdbx_strand_id
1 'polypeptide(L)'
;MPTKADEILRVGQALIQTQGYDGFSFRDVADAVGIKSASVHYHYPSKADLALAVAESYRHQFLGLLAEIDDRGLPPFERLVAYVELFRHTLGADQMCLCGMLASEASTLPNKVRNEVDGFFEDQHHWVAHVIGAGIDEGAVAEAIDPPRFAHAFVSGLEGALMIARSIDDAGHFDGVADQLLQLIRS
;
A
#
# COMPACT_ATOMS: atom_id res chain seq x y z
N MET A 1 17.17 -17.34 10.52
CA MET A 1 15.79 -17.69 10.93
C MET A 1 15.10 -16.41 11.36
N PRO A 2 13.84 -16.17 10.99
CA PRO A 2 13.11 -15.00 11.46
C PRO A 2 13.04 -15.01 13.00
N THR A 3 13.12 -13.83 13.60
CA THR A 3 12.97 -13.68 15.05
C THR A 3 11.49 -13.75 15.45
N LYS A 4 11.19 -13.88 16.76
CA LYS A 4 9.80 -13.81 17.22
C LYS A 4 9.18 -12.44 16.98
N ALA A 5 9.97 -11.36 17.00
CA ALA A 5 9.52 -10.03 16.62
C ALA A 5 9.07 -9.99 15.14
N ASP A 6 9.84 -10.60 14.23
CA ASP A 6 9.49 -10.67 12.81
C ASP A 6 8.21 -11.49 12.57
N GLU A 7 8.02 -12.60 13.31
CA GLU A 7 6.80 -13.40 13.23
C GLU A 7 5.58 -12.59 13.69
N ILE A 8 5.70 -11.87 14.81
CA ILE A 8 4.63 -10.99 15.34
C ILE A 8 4.31 -9.89 14.33
N LEU A 9 5.34 -9.26 13.75
CA LEU A 9 5.18 -8.19 12.74
C LEU A 9 4.41 -8.71 11.52
N ARG A 10 4.81 -9.86 10.97
CA ARG A 10 4.15 -10.47 9.82
C ARG A 10 2.69 -10.84 10.10
N VAL A 11 2.39 -11.39 11.29
CA VAL A 11 1.02 -11.70 11.69
C VAL A 11 0.22 -10.41 11.88
N GLY A 12 0.78 -9.39 12.52
CA GLY A 12 0.17 -8.07 12.67
C GLY A 12 -0.19 -7.45 11.33
N GLN A 13 0.71 -7.54 10.35
CA GLN A 13 0.44 -7.09 8.99
C GLN A 13 -0.76 -7.81 8.36
N ALA A 14 -0.77 -9.14 8.40
CA ALA A 14 -1.87 -9.95 7.85
C ALA A 14 -3.22 -9.62 8.51
N LEU A 15 -3.24 -9.43 9.83
CA LEU A 15 -4.45 -9.06 10.57
C LEU A 15 -4.94 -7.65 10.19
N ILE A 16 -4.05 -6.67 10.05
CA ILE A 16 -4.44 -5.32 9.60
C ILE A 16 -5.00 -5.38 8.17
N GLN A 17 -4.34 -6.10 7.26
CA GLN A 17 -4.78 -6.20 5.86
C GLN A 17 -6.11 -6.93 5.67
N THR A 18 -6.51 -7.77 6.62
CA THR A 18 -7.76 -8.55 6.54
C THR A 18 -8.89 -8.05 7.43
N GLN A 19 -8.57 -7.44 8.58
CA GLN A 19 -9.54 -7.08 9.63
C GLN A 19 -9.50 -5.60 10.03
N GLY A 20 -8.51 -4.83 9.57
CA GLY A 20 -8.28 -3.45 9.98
C GLY A 20 -7.59 -3.32 11.34
N TYR A 21 -7.31 -2.06 11.75
CA TYR A 21 -6.66 -1.77 13.03
C TYR A 21 -7.54 -2.15 14.21
N ASP A 22 -8.83 -1.83 14.20
CA ASP A 22 -9.74 -2.11 15.31
C ASP A 22 -10.17 -3.59 15.38
N GLY A 23 -10.05 -4.35 14.27
CA GLY A 23 -10.56 -5.70 14.12
C GLY A 23 -9.76 -6.81 14.82
N PHE A 24 -8.56 -6.54 15.36
CA PHE A 24 -7.74 -7.56 16.01
C PHE A 24 -7.24 -7.12 17.41
N SER A 25 -6.76 -8.08 18.18
CA SER A 25 -6.15 -7.88 19.49
C SER A 25 -4.78 -8.55 19.62
N PHE A 26 -4.02 -8.24 20.66
CA PHE A 26 -2.77 -8.97 20.97
C PHE A 26 -2.98 -10.46 21.28
N ARG A 27 -4.19 -10.84 21.67
CA ARG A 27 -4.52 -12.26 21.83
C ARG A 27 -4.56 -12.95 20.47
N ASP A 28 -5.17 -12.34 19.48
CA ASP A 28 -5.24 -12.91 18.12
C ASP A 28 -3.84 -13.05 17.52
N VAL A 29 -2.95 -12.07 17.73
CA VAL A 29 -1.55 -12.15 17.34
C VAL A 29 -0.82 -13.30 18.06
N ALA A 30 -1.01 -13.41 19.38
CA ALA A 30 -0.38 -14.43 20.20
C ALA A 30 -0.82 -15.84 19.80
N ASP A 31 -2.11 -16.04 19.57
CA ASP A 31 -2.70 -17.30 19.15
C ASP A 31 -2.16 -17.71 17.75
N ALA A 32 -2.08 -16.76 16.80
CA ALA A 32 -1.56 -17.01 15.45
C ALA A 32 -0.05 -17.31 15.41
N VAL A 33 0.75 -16.72 16.33
CA VAL A 33 2.20 -16.96 16.43
C VAL A 33 2.51 -18.20 17.30
N GLY A 34 1.54 -18.68 18.09
CA GLY A 34 1.72 -19.79 19.03
C GLY A 34 2.53 -19.42 20.29
N ILE A 35 2.32 -18.20 20.82
CA ILE A 35 3.00 -17.66 22.00
C ILE A 35 1.99 -17.12 23.02
N LYS A 36 2.46 -16.72 24.21
CA LYS A 36 1.61 -16.03 25.20
C LYS A 36 1.49 -14.54 24.84
N SER A 37 0.32 -13.93 25.11
CA SER A 37 0.12 -12.47 24.92
C SER A 37 1.17 -11.62 25.64
N ALA A 38 1.67 -12.04 26.80
CA ALA A 38 2.76 -11.39 27.49
C ALA A 38 4.06 -11.29 26.65
N SER A 39 4.30 -12.25 25.76
CA SER A 39 5.44 -12.22 24.85
C SER A 39 5.23 -11.19 23.73
N VAL A 40 4.00 -10.98 23.28
CA VAL A 40 3.68 -9.91 22.32
C VAL A 40 3.95 -8.55 22.97
N HIS A 41 3.46 -8.35 24.20
CA HIS A 41 3.70 -7.11 24.97
C HIS A 41 5.19 -6.84 25.24
N TYR A 42 6.00 -7.88 25.36
CA TYR A 42 7.45 -7.73 25.53
C TYR A 42 8.11 -7.10 24.30
N HIS A 43 7.65 -7.45 23.10
CA HIS A 43 8.19 -6.91 21.84
C HIS A 43 7.53 -5.59 21.45
N TYR A 44 6.22 -5.48 21.66
CA TYR A 44 5.42 -4.30 21.32
C TYR A 44 4.55 -3.91 22.54
N PRO A 45 4.92 -2.84 23.27
CA PRO A 45 4.23 -2.44 24.51
C PRO A 45 2.73 -2.17 24.35
N SER A 46 2.33 -1.67 23.17
CA SER A 46 0.92 -1.40 22.85
C SER A 46 0.59 -1.83 21.41
N LYS A 47 -0.72 -1.97 21.14
CA LYS A 47 -1.23 -2.22 19.78
C LYS A 47 -0.81 -1.12 18.80
N ALA A 48 -0.74 0.13 19.29
CA ALA A 48 -0.26 1.26 18.52
C ALA A 48 1.23 1.15 18.15
N ASP A 49 2.06 0.54 19.03
CA ASP A 49 3.48 0.30 18.72
C ASP A 49 3.65 -0.80 17.66
N LEU A 50 2.85 -1.86 17.76
CA LEU A 50 2.84 -2.90 16.73
C LEU A 50 2.35 -2.35 15.38
N ALA A 51 1.24 -1.61 15.36
CA ALA A 51 0.70 -1.05 14.14
C ALA A 51 1.66 -0.05 13.48
N LEU A 52 2.37 0.77 14.26
CA LEU A 52 3.41 1.65 13.76
C LEU A 52 4.53 0.85 13.09
N ALA A 53 5.09 -0.14 13.79
CA ALA A 53 6.16 -0.96 13.26
C ALA A 53 5.75 -1.72 11.98
N VAL A 54 4.48 -2.17 11.92
CA VAL A 54 3.92 -2.80 10.72
C VAL A 54 3.83 -1.79 9.57
N ALA A 55 3.33 -0.58 9.82
CA ALA A 55 3.21 0.46 8.80
C ALA A 55 4.59 0.90 8.28
N GLU A 56 5.57 1.12 9.17
CA GLU A 56 6.96 1.45 8.81
C GLU A 56 7.60 0.35 7.95
N SER A 57 7.43 -0.93 8.35
CA SER A 57 7.94 -2.08 7.60
C SER A 57 7.29 -2.17 6.21
N TYR A 58 5.97 -1.98 6.14
CA TYR A 58 5.23 -2.02 4.88
C TYR A 58 5.64 -0.90 3.93
N ARG A 59 5.76 0.33 4.45
CA ARG A 59 6.24 1.48 3.68
C ARG A 59 7.65 1.24 3.13
N HIS A 60 8.55 0.75 3.97
CA HIS A 60 9.92 0.44 3.55
C HIS A 60 9.96 -0.64 2.44
N GLN A 61 9.18 -1.71 2.58
CA GLN A 61 9.06 -2.75 1.56
C GLN A 61 8.50 -2.19 0.25
N PHE A 62 7.46 -1.35 0.33
CA PHE A 62 6.86 -0.74 -0.85
C PHE A 62 7.82 0.20 -1.58
N LEU A 63 8.58 1.02 -0.85
CA LEU A 63 9.65 1.84 -1.42
C LEU A 63 10.72 0.99 -2.11
N GLY A 64 11.05 -0.18 -1.55
CA GLY A 64 11.91 -1.16 -2.20
C GLY A 64 11.37 -1.63 -3.54
N LEU A 65 10.05 -1.94 -3.62
CA LEU A 65 9.41 -2.33 -4.88
C LEU A 65 9.41 -1.21 -5.92
N LEU A 66 9.21 0.05 -5.50
CA LEU A 66 9.33 1.21 -6.40
C LEU A 66 10.75 1.36 -6.94
N ALA A 67 11.76 1.21 -6.08
CA ALA A 67 13.16 1.24 -6.49
C ALA A 67 13.49 0.09 -7.48
N GLU A 68 12.97 -1.11 -7.24
CA GLU A 68 13.11 -2.23 -8.19
C GLU A 68 12.50 -1.93 -9.55
N ILE A 69 11.35 -1.24 -9.61
CA ILE A 69 10.76 -0.79 -10.87
C ILE A 69 11.69 0.20 -11.57
N ASP A 70 12.28 1.15 -10.83
CA ASP A 70 13.22 2.13 -11.36
C ASP A 70 14.49 1.48 -11.92
N ASP A 71 15.05 0.51 -11.20
CA ASP A 71 16.27 -0.22 -11.57
C ASP A 71 16.10 -1.08 -12.85
N ARG A 72 14.86 -1.40 -13.22
CA ARG A 72 14.58 -2.14 -14.47
C ARG A 72 14.82 -1.30 -15.73
N GLY A 73 15.01 0.02 -15.62
CA GLY A 73 15.25 0.92 -16.75
C GLY A 73 14.10 0.96 -17.77
N LEU A 74 12.86 0.74 -17.30
CA LEU A 74 11.68 0.77 -18.17
C LEU A 74 11.35 2.20 -18.61
N PRO A 75 10.75 2.37 -19.81
CA PRO A 75 10.15 3.64 -20.20
C PRO A 75 9.10 4.10 -19.14
N PRO A 76 8.88 5.42 -18.97
CA PRO A 76 8.01 5.95 -17.93
C PRO A 76 6.60 5.32 -17.91
N PHE A 77 5.97 5.16 -19.05
CA PHE A 77 4.65 4.52 -19.14
C PHE A 77 4.66 3.07 -18.63
N GLU A 78 5.68 2.30 -18.98
CA GLU A 78 5.85 0.90 -18.54
C GLU A 78 6.11 0.82 -17.02
N ARG A 79 6.73 1.86 -16.43
CA ARG A 79 6.88 1.95 -14.97
C ARG A 79 5.54 2.15 -14.28
N LEU A 80 4.62 2.95 -14.85
CA LEU A 80 3.25 3.09 -14.31
C LEU A 80 2.46 1.78 -14.44
N VAL A 81 2.63 1.04 -15.54
CA VAL A 81 2.05 -0.30 -15.68
C VAL A 81 2.59 -1.24 -14.60
N ALA A 82 3.91 -1.25 -14.39
CA ALA A 82 4.53 -2.08 -13.33
C ALA A 82 4.05 -1.68 -11.91
N TYR A 83 3.79 -0.39 -11.68
CA TYR A 83 3.19 0.09 -10.43
C TYR A 83 1.76 -0.46 -10.23
N VAL A 84 0.93 -0.47 -11.26
CA VAL A 84 -0.42 -1.08 -11.22
C VAL A 84 -0.36 -2.57 -10.85
N GLU A 85 0.65 -3.29 -11.34
CA GLU A 85 0.84 -4.72 -11.03
C GLU A 85 1.06 -4.98 -9.53
N LEU A 86 1.62 -4.03 -8.76
CA LEU A 86 1.75 -4.16 -7.31
C LEU A 86 0.38 -4.28 -6.64
N PHE A 87 -0.60 -3.50 -7.10
CA PHE A 87 -1.99 -3.58 -6.62
C PHE A 87 -2.70 -4.86 -7.06
N ARG A 88 -2.50 -5.30 -8.31
CA ARG A 88 -3.02 -6.59 -8.80
C ARG A 88 -2.52 -7.74 -7.96
N HIS A 89 -1.23 -7.74 -7.60
CA HIS A 89 -0.65 -8.76 -6.76
C HIS A 89 -1.30 -8.79 -5.37
N THR A 90 -1.55 -7.61 -4.78
CA THR A 90 -2.24 -7.49 -3.49
C THR A 90 -3.66 -8.05 -3.55
N LEU A 91 -4.42 -7.71 -4.60
CA LEU A 91 -5.76 -8.24 -4.82
C LEU A 91 -5.76 -9.75 -5.01
N GLY A 92 -4.83 -10.29 -5.81
CA GLY A 92 -4.69 -11.73 -6.05
C GLY A 92 -4.30 -12.54 -4.80
N ALA A 93 -3.71 -11.91 -3.80
CA ALA A 93 -3.40 -12.51 -2.50
C ALA A 93 -4.58 -12.43 -1.49
N ASP A 94 -5.76 -11.98 -1.91
CA ASP A 94 -6.92 -11.70 -1.06
C ASP A 94 -6.61 -10.75 0.11
N GLN A 95 -5.74 -9.78 -0.16
CA GLN A 95 -5.33 -8.76 0.79
C GLN A 95 -5.74 -7.37 0.31
N MET A 96 -5.84 -6.44 1.26
CA MET A 96 -5.96 -5.01 0.99
C MET A 96 -4.60 -4.35 1.11
N CYS A 97 -4.43 -3.18 0.47
CA CYS A 97 -3.33 -2.30 0.82
C CYS A 97 -3.38 -2.01 2.32
N LEU A 98 -2.28 -2.26 3.03
CA LEU A 98 -2.22 -2.07 4.48
C LEU A 98 -2.53 -0.62 4.86
N CYS A 99 -1.91 0.33 4.18
CA CYS A 99 -2.12 1.75 4.45
C CYS A 99 -3.50 2.22 4.00
N GLY A 100 -4.10 1.64 2.95
CA GLY A 100 -5.50 1.86 2.58
C GLY A 100 -6.47 1.40 3.67
N MET A 101 -6.25 0.21 4.27
CA MET A 101 -7.02 -0.26 5.42
C MET A 101 -6.88 0.67 6.62
N LEU A 102 -5.65 1.05 6.98
CA LEU A 102 -5.42 1.98 8.08
C LEU A 102 -6.06 3.35 7.83
N ALA A 103 -5.97 3.88 6.61
CA ALA A 103 -6.58 5.16 6.24
C ALA A 103 -8.11 5.16 6.39
N SER A 104 -8.78 4.03 6.14
CA SER A 104 -10.22 3.91 6.32
C SER A 104 -10.66 4.07 7.80
N GLU A 105 -9.74 3.84 8.74
CA GLU A 105 -9.95 3.98 10.20
C GLU A 105 -9.25 5.23 10.78
N ALA A 106 -8.93 6.23 9.95
CA ALA A 106 -8.14 7.40 10.35
C ALA A 106 -8.65 8.15 11.59
N SER A 107 -9.96 8.09 11.87
CA SER A 107 -10.56 8.74 13.04
C SER A 107 -10.19 8.09 14.38
N THR A 108 -9.85 6.80 14.38
CA THR A 108 -9.51 6.01 15.59
C THR A 108 -8.02 5.72 15.69
N LEU A 109 -7.26 5.91 14.59
CA LEU A 109 -5.83 5.65 14.56
C LEU A 109 -5.05 6.59 15.52
N PRO A 110 -4.08 6.05 16.27
CA PRO A 110 -3.10 6.87 16.98
C PRO A 110 -2.30 7.76 16.00
N ASN A 111 -2.03 9.00 16.41
CA ASN A 111 -1.37 9.99 15.55
C ASN A 111 -0.06 9.46 14.93
N LYS A 112 0.75 8.70 15.68
CA LYS A 112 2.00 8.15 15.17
C LYS A 112 1.80 7.17 14.00
N VAL A 113 0.73 6.37 14.03
CA VAL A 113 0.38 5.44 12.95
C VAL A 113 -0.15 6.23 11.76
N ARG A 114 -1.01 7.23 12.01
CA ARG A 114 -1.54 8.11 10.96
C ARG A 114 -0.43 8.82 10.20
N ASN A 115 0.54 9.40 10.90
CA ASN A 115 1.67 10.09 10.26
C ASN A 115 2.47 9.16 9.34
N GLU A 116 2.61 7.88 9.70
CA GLU A 116 3.30 6.89 8.85
C GLU A 116 2.47 6.53 7.61
N VAL A 117 1.14 6.41 7.76
CA VAL A 117 0.21 6.22 6.63
C VAL A 117 0.23 7.42 5.69
N ASP A 118 0.24 8.64 6.23
CA ASP A 118 0.34 9.87 5.44
C ASP A 118 1.65 9.87 4.62
N GLY A 119 2.79 9.55 5.28
CA GLY A 119 4.08 9.44 4.61
C GLY A 119 4.12 8.36 3.52
N PHE A 120 3.44 7.22 3.71
CA PHE A 120 3.32 6.19 2.68
C PHE A 120 2.64 6.71 1.40
N PHE A 121 1.54 7.45 1.54
CA PHE A 121 0.85 8.02 0.38
C PHE A 121 1.63 9.18 -0.25
N GLU A 122 2.31 10.02 0.55
CA GLU A 122 3.19 11.07 0.04
C GLU A 122 4.31 10.50 -0.84
N ASP A 123 4.97 9.42 -0.40
CA ASP A 123 6.01 8.75 -1.19
C ASP A 123 5.49 8.26 -2.54
N GLN A 124 4.30 7.65 -2.57
CA GLN A 124 3.68 7.17 -3.80
C GLN A 124 3.31 8.32 -4.73
N HIS A 125 2.70 9.38 -4.19
CA HIS A 125 2.35 10.56 -4.99
C HIS A 125 3.59 11.19 -5.63
N HIS A 126 4.69 11.32 -4.88
CA HIS A 126 5.94 11.87 -5.39
C HIS A 126 6.53 10.97 -6.49
N TRP A 127 6.59 9.65 -6.26
CA TRP A 127 7.12 8.72 -7.25
C TRP A 127 6.29 8.72 -8.54
N VAL A 128 4.96 8.62 -8.43
CA VAL A 128 4.06 8.62 -9.61
C VAL A 128 4.17 9.95 -10.36
N ALA A 129 4.17 11.10 -9.66
CA ALA A 129 4.34 12.40 -10.29
C ALA A 129 5.69 12.53 -11.03
N HIS A 130 6.77 12.00 -10.45
CA HIS A 130 8.08 11.98 -11.10
C HIS A 130 8.07 11.15 -12.39
N VAL A 131 7.46 9.96 -12.35
CA VAL A 131 7.36 9.07 -13.52
C VAL A 131 6.50 9.72 -14.62
N ILE A 132 5.38 10.37 -14.25
CA ILE A 132 4.53 11.10 -15.20
C ILE A 132 5.32 12.26 -15.85
N GLY A 133 6.07 13.04 -15.06
CA GLY A 133 6.92 14.13 -15.57
C GLY A 133 7.94 13.64 -16.59
N ALA A 134 8.66 12.55 -16.28
CA ALA A 134 9.57 11.92 -17.23
C ALA A 134 8.86 11.45 -18.50
N GLY A 135 7.64 10.93 -18.37
CA GLY A 135 6.81 10.50 -19.51
C GLY A 135 6.39 11.66 -20.43
N ILE A 136 6.14 12.85 -19.86
CA ILE A 136 5.88 14.07 -20.62
C ILE A 136 7.13 14.49 -21.40
N ASP A 137 8.29 14.52 -20.74
CA ASP A 137 9.57 14.89 -21.36
C ASP A 137 9.95 13.95 -22.54
N GLU A 138 9.55 12.68 -22.46
CA GLU A 138 9.75 11.66 -23.51
C GLU A 138 8.62 11.61 -24.55
N GLY A 139 7.54 12.40 -24.37
CA GLY A 139 6.38 12.39 -25.28
C GLY A 139 5.48 11.15 -25.17
N ALA A 140 5.65 10.34 -24.13
CA ALA A 140 4.84 9.15 -23.85
C ALA A 140 3.57 9.45 -23.06
N VAL A 141 3.55 10.58 -22.35
CA VAL A 141 2.42 11.11 -21.58
C VAL A 141 2.00 12.45 -22.17
N ALA A 142 0.70 12.72 -22.20
CA ALA A 142 0.16 13.96 -22.76
C ALA A 142 0.64 15.19 -21.99
N GLU A 143 1.15 16.21 -22.71
CA GLU A 143 1.71 17.45 -22.14
C GLU A 143 0.71 18.25 -21.28
N ALA A 144 -0.59 18.06 -21.51
CA ALA A 144 -1.65 18.74 -20.76
C ALA A 144 -1.85 18.18 -19.35
N ILE A 145 -1.21 17.08 -18.99
CA ILE A 145 -1.32 16.44 -17.67
C ILE A 145 -0.48 17.22 -16.65
N ASP A 146 -1.11 17.59 -15.53
CA ASP A 146 -0.42 18.12 -14.34
C ASP A 146 0.06 16.93 -13.49
N PRO A 147 1.38 16.65 -13.41
CA PRO A 147 1.87 15.42 -12.78
C PRO A 147 1.46 15.28 -11.31
N PRO A 148 1.60 16.28 -10.42
CA PRO A 148 1.16 16.16 -9.03
C PRO A 148 -0.33 15.87 -8.88
N ARG A 149 -1.19 16.58 -9.63
CA ARG A 149 -2.64 16.38 -9.55
C ARG A 149 -3.07 15.04 -10.06
N PHE A 150 -2.46 14.59 -11.17
CA PHE A 150 -2.79 13.28 -11.71
C PHE A 150 -2.28 12.15 -10.81
N ALA A 151 -1.12 12.30 -10.18
CA ALA A 151 -0.61 11.33 -9.21
C ALA A 151 -1.61 11.09 -8.07
N HIS A 152 -2.21 12.15 -7.52
CA HIS A 152 -3.27 12.02 -6.50
C HIS A 152 -4.48 11.24 -7.04
N ALA A 153 -4.95 11.56 -8.25
CA ALA A 153 -6.08 10.87 -8.87
C ALA A 153 -5.75 9.40 -9.17
N PHE A 154 -4.52 9.12 -9.64
CA PHE A 154 -4.06 7.79 -10.00
C PHE A 154 -3.97 6.88 -8.79
N VAL A 155 -3.25 7.30 -7.74
CA VAL A 155 -3.11 6.52 -6.50
C VAL A 155 -4.47 6.31 -5.82
N SER A 156 -5.27 7.38 -5.66
CA SER A 156 -6.60 7.29 -5.06
C SER A 156 -7.55 6.41 -5.88
N GLY A 157 -7.47 6.47 -7.21
CA GLY A 157 -8.26 5.64 -8.11
C GLY A 157 -7.94 4.16 -7.97
N LEU A 158 -6.66 3.79 -7.90
CA LEU A 158 -6.23 2.41 -7.70
C LEU A 158 -6.60 1.87 -6.32
N GLU A 159 -6.41 2.67 -5.25
CA GLU A 159 -6.85 2.28 -3.89
C GLU A 159 -8.36 2.07 -3.84
N GLY A 160 -9.15 2.99 -4.39
CA GLY A 160 -10.61 2.86 -4.45
C GLY A 160 -11.05 1.65 -5.29
N ALA A 161 -10.41 1.42 -6.43
CA ALA A 161 -10.69 0.27 -7.28
C ALA A 161 -10.38 -1.07 -6.58
N LEU A 162 -9.25 -1.14 -5.83
CA LEU A 162 -8.88 -2.30 -5.03
C LEU A 162 -9.96 -2.62 -3.97
N MET A 163 -10.41 -1.58 -3.23
CA MET A 163 -11.46 -1.73 -2.20
C MET A 163 -12.78 -2.23 -2.80
N ILE A 164 -13.20 -1.64 -3.92
CA ILE A 164 -14.47 -2.01 -4.57
C ILE A 164 -14.37 -3.42 -5.15
N ALA A 165 -13.30 -3.73 -5.91
CA ALA A 165 -13.09 -5.05 -6.51
C ALA A 165 -13.17 -6.17 -5.47
N ARG A 166 -12.53 -5.98 -4.31
CA ARG A 166 -12.62 -6.93 -3.22
C ARG A 166 -14.04 -7.02 -2.63
N SER A 167 -14.73 -5.90 -2.46
CA SER A 167 -16.09 -5.88 -1.90
C SER A 167 -17.12 -6.62 -2.74
N ILE A 168 -16.96 -6.58 -4.07
CA ILE A 168 -17.86 -7.21 -5.03
C ILE A 168 -17.34 -8.56 -5.56
N ASP A 169 -16.18 -9.01 -5.09
CA ASP A 169 -15.50 -10.24 -5.53
C ASP A 169 -15.27 -10.29 -7.06
N ASP A 170 -14.87 -9.15 -7.63
CA ASP A 170 -14.63 -8.98 -9.08
C ASP A 170 -13.33 -8.24 -9.35
N ALA A 171 -12.27 -8.99 -9.67
CA ALA A 171 -10.97 -8.42 -10.05
C ALA A 171 -11.03 -7.60 -11.35
N GLY A 172 -11.98 -7.90 -12.24
CA GLY A 172 -12.19 -7.15 -13.49
C GLY A 172 -12.57 -5.70 -13.25
N HIS A 173 -13.18 -5.38 -12.11
CA HIS A 173 -13.45 -4.00 -11.72
C HIS A 173 -12.15 -3.20 -11.53
N PHE A 174 -11.15 -3.78 -10.84
CA PHE A 174 -9.84 -3.15 -10.67
C PHE A 174 -9.16 -2.92 -12.01
N ASP A 175 -9.12 -3.95 -12.86
CA ASP A 175 -8.49 -3.88 -14.18
C ASP A 175 -9.12 -2.79 -15.05
N GLY A 176 -10.44 -2.70 -15.08
CA GLY A 176 -11.15 -1.68 -15.86
C GLY A 176 -10.81 -0.25 -15.41
N VAL A 177 -10.70 -0.01 -14.11
CA VAL A 177 -10.31 1.32 -13.58
C VAL A 177 -8.84 1.61 -13.87
N ALA A 178 -7.95 0.65 -13.63
CA ALA A 178 -6.52 0.81 -13.87
C ALA A 178 -6.21 1.09 -15.35
N ASP A 179 -6.82 0.33 -16.27
CA ASP A 179 -6.67 0.52 -17.71
C ASP A 179 -7.18 1.91 -18.14
N GLN A 180 -8.33 2.35 -17.59
CA GLN A 180 -8.85 3.68 -17.89
C GLN A 180 -7.94 4.79 -17.40
N LEU A 181 -7.37 4.67 -16.18
CA LEU A 181 -6.42 5.64 -15.65
C LEU A 181 -5.15 5.73 -16.51
N LEU A 182 -4.62 4.59 -16.97
CA LEU A 182 -3.46 4.54 -17.88
C LEU A 182 -3.79 5.12 -19.26
N GLN A 183 -5.00 4.90 -19.80
CA GLN A 183 -5.43 5.46 -21.07
C GLN A 183 -5.54 6.99 -21.03
N LEU A 184 -5.99 7.56 -19.91
CA LEU A 184 -6.17 9.01 -19.75
C LEU A 184 -4.88 9.82 -19.89
N ILE A 185 -3.72 9.22 -19.61
CA ILE A 185 -2.43 9.91 -19.67
C ILE A 185 -1.65 9.60 -20.95
N ARG A 186 -2.09 8.64 -21.73
CA ARG A 186 -1.37 8.25 -22.95
C ARG A 186 -1.49 9.33 -24.01
N SER A 187 -0.36 9.73 -24.59
CA SER A 187 -0.28 10.66 -25.72
C SER A 187 -0.81 10.08 -27.03
#